data_e6cb0575afe682ab0b2bc44990110aa9
#
_entry.id   e6cb0575afe682ab0b2bc44990110aa9
#
_cell.length_a   1.000
_cell.length_b   1.000
_cell.length_c   1.000
_cell.angle_alpha   90.00
_cell.angle_beta   90.00
_cell.angle_gamma   90.00
#
_symmetry.space_group_name_H-M   'P 1'
#
loop_
_entity.id
_entity.type
_entity.pdbx_description
1 polymer ?
#
loop_
_entity_poly.entity_id
_entity_poly.type
_entity_poly.pdbx_seq_one_letter_code
_entity_poly.pdbx_strand_id
1 'polypeptide(L)'
;MQTKEALKIIGGSLSKPSKMPGWSIGLPAKECKTGGKLQAVKGSVCYDCYALKGCYVFKVVQDAQYRRLAAINSPQWVTAMVHLINSKKPDVFRWHDSGDVQDLDHLNKIYSVCRATPGKRHWLPTREAWIKDHLDSKPNNLVIRFSAPMVDQRAPASWPNSSEVVTSGASCPAPKQNNECRDCRACWDDTIKTISYGKH
;
A
#
# COMPACT_ATOMS: atom_id res chain seq x y z
N MET A 1 -0.58 25.55 -0.41
CA MET A 1 -1.65 24.86 0.34
C MET A 1 -1.24 24.75 1.79
N GLN A 2 -2.15 24.99 2.73
CA GLN A 2 -1.90 24.76 4.16
C GLN A 2 -2.15 23.30 4.53
N THR A 3 -1.43 22.80 5.55
CA THR A 3 -1.59 21.39 5.98
C THR A 3 -3.01 21.05 6.40
N LYS A 4 -3.71 21.95 7.10
CA LYS A 4 -5.11 21.75 7.52
C LYS A 4 -6.04 21.56 6.33
N GLU A 5 -5.85 22.35 5.29
CA GLU A 5 -6.58 22.25 4.02
C GLU A 5 -6.29 20.92 3.30
N ALA A 6 -5.02 20.57 3.18
CA ALA A 6 -4.61 19.30 2.56
C ALA A 6 -5.22 18.08 3.26
N LEU A 7 -5.24 18.06 4.59
CA LEU A 7 -5.89 17.01 5.38
C LEU A 7 -7.40 16.90 5.09
N LYS A 8 -8.08 18.03 4.92
CA LYS A 8 -9.50 18.04 4.56
C LYS A 8 -9.73 17.47 3.16
N ILE A 9 -8.87 17.85 2.20
CA ILE A 9 -8.96 17.39 0.80
C ILE A 9 -8.76 15.88 0.68
N ILE A 10 -7.81 15.28 1.42
CA ILE A 10 -7.56 13.83 1.36
C ILE A 10 -8.49 13.00 2.27
N GLY A 11 -9.46 13.62 2.95
CA GLY A 11 -10.42 12.93 3.83
C GLY A 11 -9.87 12.58 5.22
N GLY A 12 -8.79 13.19 5.67
CA GLY A 12 -8.20 13.01 7.00
C GLY A 12 -6.68 12.94 7.01
N SER A 13 -6.10 12.41 8.09
CA SER A 13 -4.64 12.31 8.24
C SER A 13 -4.06 11.11 7.49
N LEU A 14 -2.77 11.19 7.12
CA LEU A 14 -2.00 10.01 6.75
C LEU A 14 -1.89 9.06 7.95
N SER A 15 -1.80 7.77 7.67
CA SER A 15 -1.57 6.72 8.67
C SER A 15 -0.08 6.63 9.02
N LYS A 16 0.23 6.27 10.27
CA LYS A 16 1.59 5.98 10.73
C LYS A 16 1.62 4.56 11.30
N PRO A 17 1.79 3.53 10.47
CA PRO A 17 1.86 2.16 10.94
C PRO A 17 3.05 1.98 11.90
N SER A 18 2.83 1.31 13.04
CA SER A 18 3.86 1.10 14.05
C SER A 18 5.04 0.27 13.54
N LYS A 19 4.78 -0.69 12.67
CA LYS A 19 5.79 -1.59 12.10
C LYS A 19 6.78 -0.90 11.16
N MET A 20 6.35 0.15 10.47
CA MET A 20 7.10 0.75 9.36
C MET A 20 7.71 2.10 9.73
N PRO A 21 8.88 2.46 9.14
CA PRO A 21 9.54 3.73 9.41
C PRO A 21 8.82 4.94 8.81
N GLY A 22 7.99 4.74 7.77
CA GLY A 22 7.34 5.81 7.00
C GLY A 22 5.86 6.00 7.34
N TRP A 23 5.24 6.82 6.52
CA TRP A 23 3.80 7.08 6.55
C TRP A 23 3.10 6.29 5.45
N SER A 24 1.78 6.16 5.58
CA SER A 24 0.94 5.48 4.59
C SER A 24 -0.42 6.17 4.46
N ILE A 25 -1.22 5.69 3.51
CA ILE A 25 -2.63 6.00 3.40
C ILE A 25 -3.41 4.68 3.27
N GLY A 26 -4.41 4.45 4.12
CA GLY A 26 -5.26 3.26 4.06
C GLY A 26 -6.63 3.57 3.49
N LEU A 27 -7.14 2.66 2.69
CA LEU A 27 -8.50 2.63 2.16
C LEU A 27 -9.27 1.46 2.79
N PRO A 28 -10.61 1.43 2.71
CA PRO A 28 -11.38 0.34 3.29
C PRO A 28 -11.09 -0.98 2.55
N ALA A 29 -10.66 -2.00 3.28
CA ALA A 29 -10.35 -3.32 2.71
C ALA A 29 -11.59 -4.03 2.11
N LYS A 30 -12.79 -3.65 2.54
CA LYS A 30 -14.05 -4.13 1.97
C LYS A 30 -14.26 -3.68 0.52
N GLU A 31 -13.60 -2.60 0.11
CA GLU A 31 -13.68 -2.02 -1.24
C GLU A 31 -12.53 -2.50 -2.15
N CYS A 32 -11.71 -3.46 -1.70
CA CYS A 32 -10.74 -4.12 -2.57
C CYS A 32 -11.47 -4.90 -3.66
N LYS A 33 -11.19 -4.61 -4.93
CA LYS A 33 -11.89 -5.29 -6.06
C LYS A 33 -11.45 -6.74 -6.20
N THR A 34 -10.17 -6.98 -6.43
CA THR A 34 -9.61 -8.34 -6.51
C THR A 34 -9.53 -9.00 -5.13
N GLY A 35 -9.03 -8.29 -4.12
CA GLY A 35 -8.93 -8.79 -2.76
C GLY A 35 -10.29 -9.15 -2.15
N GLY A 36 -11.34 -8.39 -2.44
CA GLY A 36 -12.70 -8.67 -1.99
C GLY A 36 -13.24 -10.01 -2.49
N LYS A 37 -13.00 -10.34 -3.76
CA LYS A 37 -13.38 -11.65 -4.34
C LYS A 37 -12.60 -12.80 -3.68
N LEU A 38 -11.33 -12.56 -3.36
CA LEU A 38 -10.47 -13.55 -2.72
C LEU A 38 -10.80 -13.81 -1.25
N GLN A 39 -11.58 -12.96 -0.59
CA GLN A 39 -12.05 -13.19 0.79
C GLN A 39 -12.91 -14.45 0.92
N ALA A 40 -13.60 -14.86 -0.15
CA ALA A 40 -14.37 -16.10 -0.18
C ALA A 40 -13.54 -17.35 -0.55
N VAL A 41 -12.25 -17.19 -0.90
CA VAL A 41 -11.40 -18.27 -1.40
C VAL A 41 -10.50 -18.77 -0.25
N LYS A 42 -10.80 -19.96 0.27
CA LYS A 42 -9.98 -20.59 1.31
C LYS A 42 -8.55 -20.80 0.84
N GLY A 43 -7.58 -20.44 1.67
CA GLY A 43 -6.16 -20.52 1.34
C GLY A 43 -5.62 -19.28 0.63
N SER A 44 -6.48 -18.34 0.23
CA SER A 44 -6.00 -17.04 -0.23
C SER A 44 -5.49 -16.20 0.94
N VAL A 45 -4.59 -15.27 0.64
CA VAL A 45 -4.08 -14.31 1.64
C VAL A 45 -5.20 -13.38 2.12
N CYS A 46 -6.21 -13.12 1.26
CA CYS A 46 -7.34 -12.24 1.59
C CYS A 46 -8.45 -12.93 2.39
N TYR A 47 -8.47 -14.27 2.44
CA TYR A 47 -9.44 -15.03 3.26
C TYR A 47 -9.38 -14.63 4.73
N ASP A 48 -8.17 -14.43 5.23
CA ASP A 48 -7.87 -14.02 6.61
C ASP A 48 -7.26 -12.61 6.68
N CYS A 49 -7.79 -11.68 5.89
CA CYS A 49 -7.25 -10.34 5.74
C CYS A 49 -7.14 -9.62 7.10
N TYR A 50 -5.93 -9.21 7.46
CA TYR A 50 -5.68 -8.47 8.69
C TYR A 50 -6.42 -7.13 8.76
N ALA A 51 -6.67 -6.50 7.59
CA ALA A 51 -7.36 -5.22 7.49
C ALA A 51 -8.90 -5.34 7.67
N LEU A 52 -9.40 -6.54 7.98
CA LEU A 52 -10.79 -6.81 8.38
C LEU A 52 -10.88 -7.20 9.86
N LYS A 53 -9.80 -7.05 10.62
CA LYS A 53 -9.68 -7.45 12.04
C LYS A 53 -9.03 -6.35 12.88
N GLY A 54 -9.00 -6.55 14.18
CA GLY A 54 -8.30 -5.68 15.13
C GLY A 54 -8.76 -4.22 15.03
N CYS A 55 -7.84 -3.27 15.06
CA CYS A 55 -8.17 -1.84 15.03
C CYS A 55 -8.85 -1.38 13.73
N TYR A 56 -8.73 -2.13 12.63
CA TYR A 56 -9.38 -1.80 11.36
C TYR A 56 -10.91 -1.93 11.40
N VAL A 57 -11.48 -2.64 12.36
CA VAL A 57 -12.94 -2.74 12.52
C VAL A 57 -13.53 -1.64 13.40
N PHE A 58 -12.70 -0.81 14.04
CA PHE A 58 -13.20 0.32 14.80
C PHE A 58 -13.87 1.34 13.88
N LYS A 59 -15.07 1.78 14.27
CA LYS A 59 -15.88 2.70 13.47
C LYS A 59 -15.09 3.95 13.03
N VAL A 60 -14.33 4.56 13.93
CA VAL A 60 -13.52 5.76 13.64
C VAL A 60 -12.47 5.50 12.53
N VAL A 61 -11.89 4.28 12.49
CA VAL A 61 -10.93 3.89 11.46
C VAL A 61 -11.63 3.66 10.13
N GLN A 62 -12.74 2.93 10.13
CA GLN A 62 -13.53 2.69 8.93
C GLN A 62 -14.05 4.00 8.34
N ASP A 63 -14.64 4.87 9.13
CA ASP A 63 -15.12 6.19 8.68
C ASP A 63 -13.99 7.02 8.05
N ALA A 64 -12.78 6.98 8.62
CA ALA A 64 -11.63 7.66 8.06
C ALA A 64 -11.20 7.04 6.71
N GLN A 65 -11.24 5.72 6.58
CA GLN A 65 -10.91 5.02 5.33
C GLN A 65 -11.93 5.35 4.22
N TYR A 66 -13.23 5.36 4.53
CA TYR A 66 -14.27 5.71 3.55
C TYR A 66 -14.18 7.18 3.14
N ARG A 67 -13.88 8.11 4.05
CA ARG A 67 -13.62 9.52 3.68
C ARG A 67 -12.43 9.64 2.73
N ARG A 68 -11.34 8.89 2.95
CA ARG A 68 -10.16 8.88 2.06
C ARG A 68 -10.50 8.29 0.69
N LEU A 69 -11.32 7.24 0.64
CA LEU A 69 -11.79 6.65 -0.60
C LEU A 69 -12.59 7.67 -1.42
N ALA A 70 -13.56 8.33 -0.81
CA ALA A 70 -14.34 9.37 -1.48
C ALA A 70 -13.47 10.55 -1.95
N ALA A 71 -12.45 10.89 -1.17
CA ALA A 71 -11.55 12.00 -1.44
C ALA A 71 -10.67 11.81 -2.68
N ILE A 72 -10.44 10.57 -3.15
CA ILE A 72 -9.65 10.29 -4.37
C ILE A 72 -10.22 11.06 -5.58
N ASN A 73 -11.53 11.29 -5.62
CA ASN A 73 -12.21 12.00 -6.69
C ASN A 73 -12.01 13.52 -6.66
N SER A 74 -11.40 14.06 -5.60
CA SER A 74 -11.11 15.50 -5.55
C SER A 74 -10.07 15.90 -6.60
N PRO A 75 -10.30 16.97 -7.39
CA PRO A 75 -9.32 17.45 -8.35
C PRO A 75 -8.03 17.94 -7.69
N GLN A 76 -8.08 18.30 -6.42
CA GLN A 76 -6.92 18.76 -5.64
C GLN A 76 -6.21 17.62 -4.88
N TRP A 77 -6.66 16.37 -5.01
CA TRP A 77 -6.13 15.25 -4.24
C TRP A 77 -4.62 15.06 -4.43
N VAL A 78 -4.14 15.12 -5.67
CA VAL A 78 -2.70 14.99 -5.99
C VAL A 78 -1.90 16.08 -5.30
N THR A 79 -2.30 17.34 -5.42
CA THR A 79 -1.61 18.49 -4.81
C THR A 79 -1.58 18.35 -3.27
N ALA A 80 -2.69 17.93 -2.67
CA ALA A 80 -2.79 17.74 -1.23
C ALA A 80 -1.91 16.58 -0.74
N MET A 81 -1.89 15.45 -1.47
CA MET A 81 -1.01 14.30 -1.15
C MET A 81 0.47 14.68 -1.24
N VAL A 82 0.88 15.39 -2.30
CA VAL A 82 2.26 15.90 -2.47
C VAL A 82 2.66 16.78 -1.30
N HIS A 83 1.82 17.74 -0.92
CA HIS A 83 2.07 18.62 0.23
C HIS A 83 2.28 17.81 1.53
N LEU A 84 1.37 16.88 1.82
CA LEU A 84 1.41 16.09 3.04
C LEU A 84 2.61 15.12 3.08
N ILE A 85 2.94 14.46 1.98
CA ILE A 85 4.08 13.54 1.91
C ILE A 85 5.39 14.30 2.07
N ASN A 86 5.56 15.46 1.40
CA ASN A 86 6.76 16.28 1.53
C ASN A 86 6.93 16.86 2.94
N SER A 87 5.84 17.09 3.68
CA SER A 87 5.91 17.56 5.07
C SER A 87 6.44 16.52 6.06
N LYS A 88 6.58 15.24 5.66
CA LYS A 88 7.04 14.16 6.53
C LYS A 88 8.55 13.95 6.44
N LYS A 89 9.21 13.81 7.60
CA LYS A 89 10.67 13.59 7.68
C LYS A 89 11.13 12.29 6.98
N PRO A 90 10.49 11.10 7.19
CA PRO A 90 10.93 9.87 6.53
C PRO A 90 10.91 9.99 5.01
N ASP A 91 11.94 9.43 4.37
CA ASP A 91 12.10 9.39 2.92
C ASP A 91 11.28 8.28 2.23
N VAL A 92 10.53 7.50 3.00
CA VAL A 92 9.72 6.36 2.52
C VAL A 92 8.24 6.58 2.77
N PHE A 93 7.43 6.15 1.79
CA PHE A 93 5.97 6.19 1.85
C PHE A 93 5.39 4.87 1.34
N ARG A 94 4.36 4.34 2.01
CA ARG A 94 3.61 3.15 1.58
C ARG A 94 2.22 3.56 1.08
N TRP A 95 1.86 3.10 -0.10
CA TRP A 95 0.49 3.14 -0.58
C TRP A 95 -0.27 1.95 -0.01
N HIS A 96 -1.45 2.20 0.52
CA HIS A 96 -2.42 1.22 1.00
C HIS A 96 -1.87 0.26 2.08
N ASP A 97 -1.77 0.74 3.32
CA ASP A 97 -1.62 -0.14 4.48
C ASP A 97 -2.86 -1.02 4.69
N SER A 98 -4.00 -0.60 4.15
CA SER A 98 -5.23 -1.38 3.91
C SER A 98 -5.90 -0.90 2.63
N GLY A 99 -6.72 -1.74 2.00
CA GLY A 99 -7.31 -1.44 0.70
C GLY A 99 -6.34 -1.69 -0.46
N ASP A 100 -6.75 -1.32 -1.67
CA ASP A 100 -5.95 -1.44 -2.89
C ASP A 100 -6.31 -0.34 -3.89
N VAL A 101 -5.59 -0.28 -5.02
CA VAL A 101 -5.87 0.64 -6.13
C VAL A 101 -7.28 0.40 -6.66
N GLN A 102 -8.03 1.49 -6.87
CA GLN A 102 -9.44 1.38 -7.23
C GLN A 102 -9.67 1.25 -8.75
N ASP A 103 -8.90 2.00 -9.53
CA ASP A 103 -9.00 2.06 -10.99
C ASP A 103 -7.77 2.74 -11.59
N LEU A 104 -7.76 2.92 -12.91
CA LEU A 104 -6.68 3.53 -13.64
C LEU A 104 -6.50 5.02 -13.30
N ASP A 105 -7.58 5.76 -13.04
CA ASP A 105 -7.48 7.17 -12.63
C ASP A 105 -6.77 7.28 -11.27
N HIS A 106 -7.12 6.44 -10.31
CA HIS A 106 -6.43 6.38 -9.03
C HIS A 106 -4.94 6.02 -9.19
N LEU A 107 -4.60 5.03 -10.03
CA LEU A 107 -3.21 4.68 -10.33
C LEU A 107 -2.45 5.86 -10.92
N ASN A 108 -3.03 6.57 -11.89
CA ASN A 108 -2.43 7.74 -12.53
C ASN A 108 -2.20 8.89 -11.53
N LYS A 109 -3.12 9.09 -10.59
CA LYS A 109 -2.96 10.05 -9.49
C LYS A 109 -1.81 9.66 -8.56
N ILE A 110 -1.67 8.36 -8.21
CA ILE A 110 -0.53 7.84 -7.45
C ILE A 110 0.78 8.11 -8.20
N TYR A 111 0.84 7.84 -9.50
CA TYR A 111 2.02 8.11 -10.32
C TYR A 111 2.37 9.60 -10.34
N SER A 112 1.37 10.47 -10.45
CA SER A 112 1.56 11.92 -10.42
C SER A 112 2.13 12.39 -9.07
N VAL A 113 1.63 11.86 -7.96
CA VAL A 113 2.18 12.14 -6.61
C VAL A 113 3.62 11.68 -6.50
N CYS A 114 3.95 10.46 -6.98
CA CYS A 114 5.31 9.95 -6.93
C CYS A 114 6.28 10.82 -7.72
N ARG A 115 5.91 11.25 -8.95
CA ARG A 115 6.73 12.16 -9.77
C ARG A 115 6.97 13.51 -9.09
N ALA A 116 5.95 14.03 -8.40
CA ALA A 116 6.01 15.31 -7.70
C ALA A 116 6.70 15.25 -6.32
N THR A 117 7.11 14.05 -5.89
CA THR A 117 7.82 13.82 -4.62
C THR A 117 9.13 13.05 -4.85
N PRO A 118 10.08 13.56 -5.67
CA PRO A 118 11.27 12.80 -6.10
C PRO A 118 12.22 12.46 -4.94
N GLY A 119 12.18 13.19 -3.85
CA GLY A 119 12.95 12.92 -2.64
C GLY A 119 12.34 11.81 -1.74
N LYS A 120 11.26 11.14 -2.19
CA LYS A 120 10.61 10.06 -1.46
C LYS A 120 10.64 8.78 -2.27
N ARG A 121 10.87 7.66 -1.59
CA ARG A 121 10.73 6.31 -2.16
C ARG A 121 9.34 5.78 -1.83
N HIS A 122 8.62 5.34 -2.84
CA HIS A 122 7.26 4.85 -2.71
C HIS A 122 7.20 3.34 -2.88
N TRP A 123 6.32 2.70 -2.11
CA TRP A 123 5.98 1.28 -2.24
C TRP A 123 4.48 1.11 -2.36
N LEU A 124 4.06 0.40 -3.40
CA LEU A 124 2.67 0.04 -3.67
C LEU A 124 2.53 -1.49 -3.70
N PRO A 125 2.07 -2.13 -2.61
CA PRO A 125 1.60 -3.50 -2.67
C PRO A 125 0.23 -3.54 -3.34
N THR A 126 0.02 -4.46 -4.27
CA THR A 126 -1.27 -4.57 -4.98
C THR A 126 -1.59 -6.00 -5.38
N ARG A 127 -2.89 -6.34 -5.48
CA ARG A 127 -3.40 -7.57 -6.10
C ARG A 127 -4.05 -7.31 -7.45
N GLU A 128 -4.11 -6.08 -7.88
CA GLU A 128 -4.73 -5.67 -9.13
C GLU A 128 -3.79 -6.01 -10.30
N ALA A 129 -4.02 -7.17 -10.95
CA ALA A 129 -3.14 -7.69 -12.00
C ALA A 129 -3.08 -6.79 -13.25
N TRP A 130 -4.14 -6.03 -13.54
CA TRP A 130 -4.22 -5.10 -14.67
C TRP A 130 -3.17 -3.97 -14.58
N ILE A 131 -2.65 -3.67 -13.40
CA ILE A 131 -1.58 -2.65 -13.22
C ILE A 131 -0.32 -3.03 -14.00
N LYS A 132 -0.14 -4.31 -14.32
CA LYS A 132 1.00 -4.79 -15.12
C LYS A 132 1.10 -4.09 -16.46
N ASP A 133 -0.03 -3.83 -17.11
CA ASP A 133 -0.09 -3.17 -18.44
C ASP A 133 0.27 -1.66 -18.38
N HIS A 134 0.49 -1.14 -17.18
CA HIS A 134 0.84 0.28 -16.92
C HIS A 134 2.21 0.46 -16.27
N LEU A 135 3.03 -0.60 -16.19
CA LEU A 135 4.35 -0.53 -15.55
C LEU A 135 5.35 0.34 -16.33
N ASP A 136 5.23 0.45 -17.64
CA ASP A 136 6.11 1.27 -18.50
C ASP A 136 6.05 2.76 -18.13
N SER A 137 4.91 3.23 -17.64
CA SER A 137 4.72 4.62 -17.20
C SER A 137 5.01 4.84 -15.70
N LYS A 138 5.46 3.81 -14.98
CA LYS A 138 5.74 3.84 -13.55
C LYS A 138 6.89 4.82 -13.23
N PRO A 139 6.73 5.72 -12.24
CA PRO A 139 7.82 6.56 -11.76
C PRO A 139 8.98 5.75 -11.18
N ASN A 140 10.23 6.21 -11.39
CA ASN A 140 11.43 5.51 -10.92
C ASN A 140 11.51 5.38 -9.40
N ASN A 141 10.92 6.31 -8.65
CA ASN A 141 10.87 6.28 -7.19
C ASN A 141 9.70 5.47 -6.61
N LEU A 142 9.00 4.69 -7.45
CA LEU A 142 7.89 3.82 -7.04
C LEU A 142 8.23 2.35 -7.28
N VAL A 143 8.17 1.53 -6.26
CA VAL A 143 8.21 0.06 -6.36
C VAL A 143 6.79 -0.48 -6.25
N ILE A 144 6.30 -1.12 -7.30
CA ILE A 144 5.02 -1.83 -7.32
C ILE A 144 5.30 -3.31 -7.09
N ARG A 145 4.77 -3.87 -5.99
CA ARG A 145 4.89 -5.29 -5.68
C ARG A 145 3.56 -5.99 -5.84
N PHE A 146 3.49 -6.86 -6.83
CA PHE A 146 2.32 -7.73 -6.98
C PHE A 146 2.30 -8.75 -5.83
N SER A 147 1.25 -8.72 -5.06
CA SER A 147 1.05 -9.62 -3.92
C SER A 147 0.44 -10.93 -4.41
N ALA A 148 1.17 -12.05 -4.30
CA ALA A 148 0.66 -13.38 -4.67
C ALA A 148 -0.69 -13.67 -3.97
N PRO A 149 -1.71 -14.16 -4.69
CA PRO A 149 -3.06 -14.28 -4.13
C PRO A 149 -3.19 -15.39 -3.09
N MET A 150 -2.43 -16.48 -3.23
CA MET A 150 -2.54 -17.66 -2.37
C MET A 150 -1.35 -17.76 -1.41
N VAL A 151 -1.61 -18.29 -0.22
CA VAL A 151 -0.56 -18.63 0.76
C VAL A 151 0.32 -19.76 0.20
N ASP A 152 1.62 -19.69 0.43
CA ASP A 152 2.65 -20.63 -0.04
C ASP A 152 2.76 -20.77 -1.57
N GLN A 153 2.16 -19.81 -2.33
CA GLN A 153 2.31 -19.73 -3.77
C GLN A 153 3.11 -18.51 -4.19
N ARG A 154 3.89 -18.67 -5.26
CA ARG A 154 4.65 -17.57 -5.85
C ARG A 154 3.79 -16.71 -6.76
N ALA A 155 4.14 -15.44 -6.85
CA ALA A 155 3.62 -14.56 -7.89
C ALA A 155 4.13 -15.00 -9.27
N PRO A 156 3.40 -14.66 -10.36
CA PRO A 156 3.87 -14.91 -11.72
C PRO A 156 5.25 -14.28 -11.97
N ALA A 157 6.18 -15.05 -12.58
CA ALA A 157 7.55 -14.59 -12.87
C ALA A 157 7.61 -13.36 -13.78
N SER A 158 6.53 -13.07 -14.50
CA SER A 158 6.40 -11.91 -15.37
C SER A 158 6.24 -10.57 -14.63
N TRP A 159 6.11 -10.57 -13.29
CA TRP A 159 6.14 -9.36 -12.48
C TRP A 159 7.57 -9.02 -12.08
N PRO A 160 8.05 -7.78 -12.31
CA PRO A 160 9.41 -7.38 -11.97
C PRO A 160 9.64 -7.42 -10.45
N ASN A 161 8.64 -7.01 -9.67
CA ASN A 161 8.67 -7.07 -8.21
C ASN A 161 7.40 -7.71 -7.66
N SER A 162 7.54 -8.56 -6.67
CA SER A 162 6.42 -9.26 -6.07
C SER A 162 6.56 -9.44 -4.56
N SER A 163 5.48 -9.87 -3.93
CA SER A 163 5.48 -10.36 -2.56
C SER A 163 4.58 -11.59 -2.42
N GLU A 164 4.90 -12.42 -1.45
CA GLU A 164 4.18 -13.65 -1.14
C GLU A 164 3.96 -13.78 0.37
N VAL A 165 2.98 -14.56 0.78
CA VAL A 165 2.77 -14.93 2.19
C VAL A 165 3.06 -16.41 2.32
N VAL A 166 3.94 -16.76 3.25
CA VAL A 166 4.42 -18.13 3.46
C VAL A 166 4.18 -18.57 4.90
N THR A 167 3.96 -19.88 5.08
CA THR A 167 3.80 -20.47 6.42
C THR A 167 5.13 -20.65 7.12
N SER A 168 6.24 -20.74 6.37
CA SER A 168 7.60 -20.86 6.91
C SER A 168 8.63 -20.19 6.00
N GLY A 169 9.81 -19.86 6.52
CA GLY A 169 10.94 -19.37 5.73
C GLY A 169 10.75 -17.94 5.18
N ALA A 170 9.94 -17.11 5.80
CA ALA A 170 9.73 -15.71 5.38
C ALA A 170 11.04 -14.91 5.36
N SER A 171 11.27 -14.14 4.28
CA SER A 171 12.45 -13.28 4.14
C SER A 171 12.33 -11.95 4.90
N CYS A 172 11.11 -11.51 5.22
CA CYS A 172 10.89 -10.29 5.98
C CYS A 172 11.43 -10.43 7.42
N PRO A 173 12.37 -9.58 7.86
CA PRO A 173 12.98 -9.70 9.18
C PRO A 173 12.09 -9.17 10.33
N ALA A 174 11.05 -8.41 10.03
CA ALA A 174 10.26 -7.71 11.04
C ALA A 174 9.72 -8.62 12.17
N PRO A 175 9.21 -9.85 11.93
CA PRO A 175 8.78 -10.74 13.02
C PRO A 175 9.88 -11.07 14.03
N LYS A 176 11.14 -11.12 13.59
CA LYS A 176 12.31 -11.36 14.44
C LYS A 176 12.87 -10.09 15.08
N GLN A 177 12.28 -8.93 14.80
CA GLN A 177 12.70 -7.60 15.23
C GLN A 177 11.58 -6.89 16.01
N ASN A 178 10.86 -7.59 16.86
CA ASN A 178 9.70 -7.09 17.62
C ASN A 178 8.58 -6.51 16.72
N ASN A 179 8.38 -7.12 15.55
CA ASN A 179 7.45 -6.63 14.52
C ASN A 179 7.78 -5.24 13.96
N GLU A 180 9.03 -4.84 13.96
CA GLU A 180 9.49 -3.56 13.43
C GLU A 180 10.42 -3.73 12.22
N CYS A 181 10.29 -2.87 11.22
CA CYS A 181 11.18 -2.88 10.04
C CYS A 181 12.59 -2.37 10.37
N ARG A 182 12.76 -1.57 11.45
CA ARG A 182 14.03 -0.92 11.81
C ARG A 182 14.70 -0.30 10.56
N ASP A 183 15.93 -0.67 10.26
CA ASP A 183 16.70 -0.16 9.09
C ASP A 183 16.39 -0.89 7.78
N CYS A 184 15.58 -1.94 7.79
CA CYS A 184 15.19 -2.65 6.59
C CYS A 184 14.31 -1.77 5.69
N ARG A 185 14.70 -1.67 4.40
CA ARG A 185 13.97 -0.92 3.36
C ARG A 185 13.66 -1.77 2.13
N ALA A 186 13.73 -3.09 2.27
CA ALA A 186 13.56 -4.06 1.16
C ALA A 186 12.26 -3.84 0.36
N CYS A 187 11.16 -3.43 1.02
CA CYS A 187 9.88 -3.17 0.35
C CYS A 187 9.96 -2.03 -0.67
N TRP A 188 10.86 -1.06 -0.47
CA TRP A 188 11.10 0.10 -1.33
C TRP A 188 12.29 -0.06 -2.28
N ASP A 189 12.86 -1.27 -2.37
CA ASP A 189 14.03 -1.58 -3.19
C ASP A 189 13.60 -2.45 -4.38
N ASP A 190 13.67 -1.91 -5.60
CA ASP A 190 13.25 -2.57 -6.84
C ASP A 190 14.25 -3.65 -7.31
N THR A 191 15.49 -3.66 -6.79
CA THR A 191 16.47 -4.71 -7.07
C THR A 191 16.09 -6.04 -6.40
N ILE A 192 15.28 -5.98 -5.33
CA ILE A 192 14.77 -7.17 -4.64
C ILE A 192 13.50 -7.64 -5.34
N LYS A 193 13.59 -8.72 -6.11
CA LYS A 193 12.46 -9.23 -6.92
C LYS A 193 11.28 -9.68 -6.06
N THR A 194 11.52 -10.49 -5.04
CA THR A 194 10.44 -11.07 -4.23
C THR A 194 10.71 -10.91 -2.74
N ILE A 195 9.68 -10.55 -1.99
CA ILE A 195 9.71 -10.52 -0.52
C ILE A 195 8.64 -11.47 0.00
N SER A 196 9.03 -12.38 0.89
CA SER A 196 8.08 -13.25 1.57
C SER A 196 7.78 -12.75 2.99
N TYR A 197 6.51 -12.70 3.32
CA TYR A 197 5.99 -12.36 4.66
C TYR A 197 5.46 -13.60 5.34
N GLY A 198 5.68 -13.74 6.65
CA GLY A 198 5.06 -14.81 7.42
C GLY A 198 3.54 -14.67 7.46
N LYS A 199 2.82 -15.78 7.37
CA LYS A 199 1.38 -15.82 7.61
C LYS A 199 1.12 -15.44 9.07
N HIS A 200 0.18 -14.52 9.30
CA HIS A 200 -0.27 -14.09 10.63
C HIS A 200 -1.43 -14.93 11.12
#